data_d97a1141fbeb252e8366c95dd15b23e8
#
_entry.id   d97a1141fbeb252e8366c95dd15b23e8
#
_cell.length_a   1.000
_cell.length_b   1.000
_cell.length_c   1.000
_cell.angle_alpha   90.00
_cell.angle_beta   90.00
_cell.angle_gamma   90.00
#
_symmetry.space_group_name_H-M   'P 1'
#
loop_
_entity.id
_entity.type
_entity.pdbx_description
1 polymer ?
#
loop_
_entity_poly.entity_id
_entity_poly.type
_entity_poly.pdbx_seq_one_letter_code
_entity_poly.pdbx_strand_id
1 'polypeptide(L)'
;LFRSTRSVHAGQNLDGHHNARNVPIYQTTSYVFNDAEHAANRFNLSDAGPIYTRLTNPTQDALEERLASLEGGVAAVAFASGQAAETAAIFNLASAGDHIVTSPRLYGGTSTLFTVTLKRLGIDVTLVENPDDPQSWQDAVQPNTKAFYGETFGNPVADVLDIPAIAEVAHNNQVPLIVDNTIATAALARPLDLGADIVVVSTTKFYTGNG
;
A
#
# COMPACT_ATOMS: atom_id res chain seq x y z
N LEU A 1 1.76 -8.34 -20.63
CA LEU A 1 0.70 -9.31 -20.33
C LEU A 1 -0.61 -8.57 -20.04
N PHE A 2 -1.73 -9.09 -20.52
CA PHE A 2 -3.07 -8.55 -20.22
C PHE A 2 -3.37 -8.66 -18.72
N ARG A 3 -4.25 -7.78 -18.19
CA ARG A 3 -4.63 -7.80 -16.76
C ARG A 3 -5.18 -9.17 -16.32
N SER A 4 -6.04 -9.78 -17.15
CA SER A 4 -6.58 -11.12 -16.89
C SER A 4 -5.49 -12.20 -16.76
N THR A 5 -4.42 -12.10 -17.55
CA THR A 5 -3.27 -12.99 -17.44
C THR A 5 -2.48 -12.73 -16.15
N ARG A 6 -2.28 -11.45 -15.79
CA ARG A 6 -1.57 -11.07 -14.55
C ARG A 6 -2.34 -11.52 -13.30
N SER A 7 -3.67 -11.39 -13.29
CA SER A 7 -4.49 -11.81 -12.15
C SER A 7 -4.40 -13.30 -11.83
N VAL A 8 -4.05 -14.11 -12.83
CA VAL A 8 -3.90 -15.56 -12.66
C VAL A 8 -2.43 -15.96 -12.44
N HIS A 9 -1.49 -15.35 -13.16
CA HIS A 9 -0.12 -15.89 -13.29
C HIS A 9 0.98 -15.03 -12.67
N ALA A 10 0.76 -13.74 -12.40
CA ALA A 10 1.80 -12.92 -11.77
C ALA A 10 2.12 -13.46 -10.36
N GLY A 11 3.40 -13.45 -9.98
CA GLY A 11 3.87 -14.02 -8.73
C GLY A 11 3.81 -15.56 -8.64
N GLN A 12 3.42 -16.23 -9.71
CA GLN A 12 3.34 -17.70 -9.74
C GLN A 12 4.64 -18.27 -10.32
N ASN A 13 5.64 -18.45 -9.46
CA ASN A 13 6.86 -19.16 -9.81
C ASN A 13 6.65 -20.67 -9.66
N LEU A 14 7.20 -21.45 -10.59
CA LEU A 14 7.14 -22.91 -10.49
C LEU A 14 7.96 -23.37 -9.27
N ASP A 15 7.36 -24.23 -8.45
CA ASP A 15 8.10 -24.93 -7.40
C ASP A 15 9.20 -25.79 -8.02
N GLY A 16 10.46 -25.48 -7.66
CA GLY A 16 11.64 -26.16 -8.21
C GLY A 16 11.77 -27.62 -7.83
N HIS A 17 10.99 -28.12 -6.85
CA HIS A 17 11.08 -29.52 -6.38
C HIS A 17 10.02 -30.42 -7.02
N HIS A 18 8.77 -29.92 -7.17
CA HIS A 18 7.65 -30.78 -7.59
C HIS A 18 6.89 -30.24 -8.80
N ASN A 19 7.30 -29.09 -9.35
CA ASN A 19 6.60 -28.40 -10.46
C ASN A 19 5.10 -28.21 -10.18
N ALA A 20 4.75 -27.90 -8.93
CA ALA A 20 3.38 -27.68 -8.52
C ALA A 20 2.73 -26.56 -9.34
N ARG A 21 1.50 -26.81 -9.82
CA ARG A 21 0.78 -25.80 -10.62
C ARG A 21 0.39 -24.59 -9.81
N ASN A 22 -0.02 -24.78 -8.57
CA ASN A 22 -0.37 -23.71 -7.63
C ASN A 22 0.84 -23.37 -6.75
N VAL A 23 0.89 -22.14 -6.27
CA VAL A 23 1.88 -21.75 -5.26
C VAL A 23 1.68 -22.61 -4.01
N PRO A 24 2.71 -23.35 -3.56
CA PRO A 24 2.63 -24.10 -2.31
C PRO A 24 2.39 -23.21 -1.10
N ILE A 25 1.72 -23.76 -0.08
CA ILE A 25 1.56 -23.07 1.21
C ILE A 25 2.75 -23.43 2.09
N TYR A 26 3.67 -22.48 2.29
CA TYR A 26 4.85 -22.64 3.14
C TYR A 26 4.51 -22.32 4.58
N GLN A 27 3.99 -23.29 5.30
CA GLN A 27 3.59 -23.16 6.72
C GLN A 27 4.79 -23.41 7.63
N THR A 28 5.77 -22.51 7.59
CA THR A 28 7.00 -22.58 8.40
C THR A 28 7.36 -21.22 8.96
N THR A 29 8.13 -21.20 10.05
CA THR A 29 8.64 -19.96 10.65
C THR A 29 10.04 -19.59 10.15
N SER A 30 10.87 -20.56 9.82
CA SER A 30 12.29 -20.36 9.46
C SER A 30 12.69 -21.27 8.31
N TYR A 31 13.82 -20.95 7.69
CA TYR A 31 14.38 -21.66 6.56
C TYR A 31 15.79 -22.13 6.85
N VAL A 32 16.20 -23.24 6.24
CA VAL A 32 17.52 -23.84 6.42
C VAL A 32 18.50 -23.21 5.44
N PHE A 33 19.73 -22.98 5.88
CA PHE A 33 20.83 -22.53 5.04
C PHE A 33 21.73 -23.72 4.66
N ASN A 34 22.37 -23.62 3.49
CA ASN A 34 23.27 -24.67 3.03
C ASN A 34 24.53 -24.74 3.90
N ASP A 35 25.06 -23.58 4.29
CA ASP A 35 26.25 -23.40 5.10
C ASP A 35 26.26 -22.01 5.77
N ALA A 36 27.33 -21.69 6.49
CA ALA A 36 27.49 -20.42 7.20
C ALA A 36 27.67 -19.23 6.24
N GLU A 37 28.28 -19.43 5.07
CA GLU A 37 28.45 -18.37 4.07
C GLU A 37 27.11 -18.02 3.43
N HIS A 38 26.31 -19.02 3.06
CA HIS A 38 24.94 -18.81 2.59
C HIS A 38 24.09 -18.05 3.61
N ALA A 39 24.18 -18.42 4.89
CA ALA A 39 23.49 -17.68 5.95
C ALA A 39 23.94 -16.21 6.02
N ALA A 40 25.25 -15.96 6.04
CA ALA A 40 25.80 -14.60 6.08
C ALA A 40 25.32 -13.77 4.86
N ASN A 41 25.32 -14.33 3.67
CA ASN A 41 24.88 -13.66 2.44
C ASN A 41 23.39 -13.30 2.48
N ARG A 42 22.54 -14.17 3.04
CA ARG A 42 21.11 -13.91 3.26
C ARG A 42 20.89 -12.76 4.25
N PHE A 43 21.58 -12.76 5.39
CA PHE A 43 21.45 -11.72 6.41
C PHE A 43 22.03 -10.37 5.96
N ASN A 44 23.04 -10.38 5.11
CA ASN A 44 23.63 -9.17 4.52
C ASN A 44 22.88 -8.67 3.28
N LEU A 45 21.78 -9.35 2.87
CA LEU A 45 20.98 -9.03 1.69
C LEU A 45 21.78 -9.07 0.36
N SER A 46 22.92 -9.74 0.33
CA SER A 46 23.71 -9.96 -0.90
C SER A 46 23.19 -11.16 -1.70
N ASP A 47 22.39 -12.01 -1.11
CA ASP A 47 21.66 -13.10 -1.73
C ASP A 47 20.18 -13.02 -1.32
N ALA A 48 19.28 -12.92 -2.30
CA ALA A 48 17.84 -12.80 -2.07
C ALA A 48 17.21 -14.16 -1.74
N GLY A 49 16.26 -14.18 -0.80
CA GLY A 49 15.44 -15.36 -0.49
C GLY A 49 15.02 -15.44 0.97
N PRO A 50 14.24 -16.47 1.32
CA PRO A 50 13.61 -16.55 2.63
C PRO A 50 14.64 -16.84 3.74
N ILE A 51 14.45 -16.16 4.86
CA ILE A 51 15.20 -16.33 6.12
C ILE A 51 14.23 -16.75 7.22
N TYR A 52 13.18 -15.97 7.38
CA TYR A 52 12.19 -16.12 8.45
C TYR A 52 10.86 -15.54 7.97
N THR A 53 9.75 -16.24 8.21
CA THR A 53 8.43 -15.91 7.66
C THR A 53 7.94 -14.49 7.98
N ARG A 54 8.33 -13.91 9.13
CA ARG A 54 8.00 -12.51 9.43
C ARG A 54 8.63 -11.51 8.43
N LEU A 55 9.76 -11.87 7.81
CA LEU A 55 10.44 -11.05 6.81
C LEU A 55 9.96 -11.38 5.39
N THR A 56 10.02 -12.67 5.03
CA THR A 56 9.67 -13.16 3.70
C THR A 56 9.12 -14.58 3.80
N ASN A 57 8.14 -14.90 2.97
CA ASN A 57 7.60 -16.25 2.82
C ASN A 57 7.11 -16.43 1.37
N PRO A 58 7.52 -17.49 0.66
CA PRO A 58 7.18 -17.66 -0.77
C PRO A 58 5.67 -17.62 -1.07
N THR A 59 4.82 -18.00 -0.12
CA THR A 59 3.36 -17.89 -0.28
C THR A 59 2.91 -16.43 -0.25
N GLN A 60 3.47 -15.63 0.66
CA GLN A 60 3.21 -14.19 0.77
C GLN A 60 3.81 -13.44 -0.42
N ASP A 61 5.06 -13.77 -0.79
CA ASP A 61 5.78 -13.15 -1.90
C ASP A 61 4.97 -13.27 -3.21
N ALA A 62 4.35 -14.44 -3.46
CA ALA A 62 3.49 -14.64 -4.63
C ALA A 62 2.25 -13.73 -4.65
N LEU A 63 1.67 -13.41 -3.48
CA LEU A 63 0.57 -12.46 -3.36
C LEU A 63 1.07 -11.04 -3.62
N GLU A 64 2.18 -10.65 -3.00
CA GLU A 64 2.77 -9.31 -3.10
C GLU A 64 3.19 -9.01 -4.55
N GLU A 65 3.88 -9.92 -5.22
CA GLU A 65 4.23 -9.78 -6.64
C GLU A 65 2.99 -9.64 -7.53
N ARG A 66 1.93 -10.40 -7.25
CA ARG A 66 0.68 -10.32 -8.01
C ARG A 66 0.00 -8.98 -7.85
N LEU A 67 -0.15 -8.50 -6.61
CA LEU A 67 -0.77 -7.20 -6.33
C LEU A 67 0.06 -6.05 -6.91
N ALA A 68 1.38 -6.05 -6.73
CA ALA A 68 2.27 -5.09 -7.36
C ALA A 68 2.09 -5.07 -8.89
N SER A 69 2.06 -6.26 -9.54
CA SER A 69 1.85 -6.36 -10.97
C SER A 69 0.49 -5.83 -11.45
N LEU A 70 -0.57 -6.01 -10.66
CA LEU A 70 -1.92 -5.55 -10.99
C LEU A 70 -2.05 -4.03 -10.82
N GLU A 71 -1.58 -3.50 -9.70
CA GLU A 71 -1.61 -2.04 -9.41
C GLU A 71 -0.58 -1.26 -10.25
N GLY A 72 0.45 -1.92 -10.79
CA GLY A 72 1.53 -1.28 -11.55
C GLY A 72 2.68 -0.77 -10.69
N GLY A 73 2.75 -1.24 -9.43
CA GLY A 73 3.80 -0.90 -8.49
C GLY A 73 5.09 -1.68 -8.75
N VAL A 74 6.17 -1.18 -8.19
CA VAL A 74 7.50 -1.83 -8.24
C VAL A 74 7.59 -2.99 -7.25
N ALA A 75 6.84 -2.91 -6.14
CA ALA A 75 6.75 -3.93 -5.10
C ALA A 75 5.46 -3.75 -4.30
N ALA A 76 5.09 -4.75 -3.51
CA ALA A 76 4.04 -4.66 -2.51
C ALA A 76 4.48 -5.33 -1.21
N VAL A 77 3.84 -4.97 -0.10
CA VAL A 77 4.04 -5.58 1.21
C VAL A 77 2.66 -5.90 1.80
N ALA A 78 2.47 -7.15 2.21
CA ALA A 78 1.22 -7.60 2.81
C ALA A 78 1.23 -7.40 4.33
N PHE A 79 0.10 -6.92 4.84
CA PHE A 79 -0.16 -6.71 6.27
C PHE A 79 -1.39 -7.52 6.70
N ALA A 80 -1.60 -7.64 7.99
CA ALA A 80 -2.74 -8.37 8.57
C ALA A 80 -4.11 -7.73 8.25
N SER A 81 -4.14 -6.45 7.85
CA SER A 81 -5.35 -5.72 7.47
C SER A 81 -5.02 -4.47 6.67
N GLY A 82 -6.01 -3.91 5.95
CA GLY A 82 -5.87 -2.61 5.29
C GLY A 82 -5.51 -1.49 6.28
N GLN A 83 -6.11 -1.47 7.47
CA GLN A 83 -5.76 -0.53 8.55
C GLN A 83 -4.30 -0.64 8.99
N ALA A 84 -3.75 -1.85 9.05
CA ALA A 84 -2.34 -2.06 9.35
C ALA A 84 -1.45 -1.56 8.21
N ALA A 85 -1.86 -1.77 6.95
CA ALA A 85 -1.12 -1.30 5.79
C ALA A 85 -1.06 0.23 5.72
N GLU A 86 -2.19 0.93 5.89
CA GLU A 86 -2.21 2.40 5.90
C GLU A 86 -1.44 2.98 7.09
N THR A 87 -1.56 2.37 8.28
CA THR A 87 -0.76 2.78 9.46
C THR A 87 0.74 2.63 9.19
N ALA A 88 1.17 1.52 8.59
CA ALA A 88 2.56 1.30 8.25
C ALA A 88 3.06 2.29 7.18
N ALA A 89 2.25 2.59 6.16
CA ALA A 89 2.57 3.59 5.15
C ALA A 89 2.80 4.97 5.78
N ILE A 90 1.91 5.39 6.67
CA ILE A 90 2.05 6.67 7.38
C ILE A 90 3.30 6.69 8.27
N PHE A 91 3.52 5.65 9.08
CA PHE A 91 4.69 5.61 9.99
C PHE A 91 6.04 5.51 9.29
N ASN A 92 6.04 5.04 8.04
CA ASN A 92 7.25 5.07 7.22
C ASN A 92 7.61 6.48 6.74
N LEU A 93 6.64 7.40 6.67
CA LEU A 93 6.81 8.76 6.15
C LEU A 93 6.81 9.83 7.25
N ALA A 94 6.06 9.62 8.33
CA ALA A 94 5.79 10.63 9.34
C ALA A 94 6.08 10.13 10.76
N SER A 95 6.56 11.02 11.60
CA SER A 95 6.86 10.85 13.02
C SER A 95 6.17 11.93 13.84
N ALA A 96 6.32 11.88 15.16
CA ALA A 96 5.81 12.93 16.05
C ALA A 96 6.36 14.32 15.66
N GLY A 97 5.48 15.30 15.52
CA GLY A 97 5.78 16.64 15.04
C GLY A 97 5.59 16.83 13.53
N ASP A 98 5.31 15.76 12.77
CA ASP A 98 5.00 15.84 11.35
C ASP A 98 3.49 16.01 11.10
N HIS A 99 3.14 16.30 9.85
CA HIS A 99 1.79 16.64 9.42
C HIS A 99 1.37 15.86 8.17
N ILE A 100 0.09 15.51 8.10
CA ILE A 100 -0.56 14.84 6.96
C ILE A 100 -1.76 15.67 6.48
N VAL A 101 -1.92 15.80 5.18
CA VAL A 101 -3.12 16.39 4.55
C VAL A 101 -3.98 15.25 4.00
N THR A 102 -5.29 15.28 4.27
CA THR A 102 -6.19 14.21 3.82
C THR A 102 -7.58 14.70 3.45
N SER A 103 -8.25 13.95 2.56
CA SER A 103 -9.69 14.11 2.31
C SER A 103 -10.50 13.85 3.59
N PRO A 104 -11.62 14.52 3.81
CA PRO A 104 -12.58 14.19 4.87
C PRO A 104 -13.46 12.97 4.50
N ARG A 105 -13.47 12.54 3.24
CA ARG A 105 -14.32 11.47 2.71
C ARG A 105 -13.59 10.14 2.78
N LEU A 106 -13.48 9.60 4.00
CA LEU A 106 -12.70 8.41 4.33
C LEU A 106 -13.57 7.34 4.98
N TYR A 107 -13.15 6.10 4.84
CA TYR A 107 -13.66 5.00 5.64
C TYR A 107 -13.59 5.34 7.14
N GLY A 108 -14.62 4.96 7.91
CA GLY A 108 -14.72 5.36 9.32
C GLY A 108 -13.52 4.94 10.18
N GLY A 109 -12.92 3.77 9.91
CA GLY A 109 -11.70 3.32 10.58
C GLY A 109 -10.51 4.22 10.26
N THR A 110 -10.33 4.59 9.00
CA THR A 110 -9.29 5.50 8.52
C THR A 110 -9.50 6.91 9.11
N SER A 111 -10.74 7.40 9.11
CA SER A 111 -11.08 8.68 9.75
C SER A 111 -10.68 8.68 11.23
N THR A 112 -10.97 7.61 11.98
CA THR A 112 -10.55 7.47 13.38
C THR A 112 -9.02 7.38 13.53
N LEU A 113 -8.35 6.64 12.64
CA LEU A 113 -6.89 6.58 12.62
C LEU A 113 -6.30 7.98 12.51
N PHE A 114 -6.74 8.78 11.53
CA PHE A 114 -6.19 10.11 11.26
C PHE A 114 -6.57 11.15 12.31
N THR A 115 -7.83 11.19 12.73
CA THR A 115 -8.31 12.27 13.63
C THR A 115 -8.05 12.01 15.11
N VAL A 116 -7.87 10.74 15.50
CA VAL A 116 -7.71 10.36 16.91
C VAL A 116 -6.35 9.69 17.16
N THR A 117 -6.04 8.61 16.43
CA THR A 117 -4.88 7.77 16.76
C THR A 117 -3.57 8.48 16.42
N LEU A 118 -3.42 9.01 15.21
CA LEU A 118 -2.21 9.72 14.78
C LEU A 118 -1.95 10.96 15.64
N LYS A 119 -3.01 11.69 15.97
CA LYS A 119 -2.91 12.86 16.85
C LYS A 119 -2.38 12.50 18.24
N ARG A 120 -2.81 11.36 18.81
CA ARG A 120 -2.27 10.85 20.10
C ARG A 120 -0.80 10.46 20.02
N LEU A 121 -0.30 10.16 18.81
CA LEU A 121 1.09 9.82 18.54
C LEU A 121 1.92 11.05 18.12
N GLY A 122 1.31 12.24 18.16
CA GLY A 122 1.98 13.51 17.86
C GLY A 122 2.09 13.82 16.36
N ILE A 123 1.35 13.11 15.51
CA ILE A 123 1.26 13.42 14.07
C ILE A 123 -0.01 14.25 13.86
N ASP A 124 0.15 15.47 13.37
CA ASP A 124 -0.98 16.35 13.08
C ASP A 124 -1.60 16.01 11.72
N VAL A 125 -2.92 16.22 11.62
CA VAL A 125 -3.69 15.92 10.41
C VAL A 125 -4.64 17.07 10.10
N THR A 126 -4.60 17.56 8.86
CA THR A 126 -5.60 18.49 8.32
C THR A 126 -6.51 17.76 7.34
N LEU A 127 -7.80 17.80 7.62
CA LEU A 127 -8.85 17.42 6.66
C LEU A 127 -9.11 18.62 5.77
N VAL A 128 -8.98 18.48 4.45
CA VAL A 128 -9.25 19.56 3.51
C VAL A 128 -10.73 19.97 3.54
N GLU A 129 -11.04 21.24 3.33
CA GLU A 129 -12.43 21.73 3.35
C GLU A 129 -13.22 21.22 2.13
N ASN A 130 -12.60 21.29 0.96
CA ASN A 130 -13.18 20.78 -0.28
C ASN A 130 -12.22 19.83 -0.99
N PRO A 131 -12.44 18.50 -0.89
CA PRO A 131 -11.56 17.51 -1.51
C PRO A 131 -11.59 17.51 -3.06
N ASP A 132 -12.60 18.13 -3.67
CA ASP A 132 -12.73 18.26 -5.12
C ASP A 132 -11.96 19.47 -5.68
N ASP A 133 -11.44 20.35 -4.81
CA ASP A 133 -10.68 21.53 -5.18
C ASP A 133 -9.19 21.36 -4.82
N PRO A 134 -8.28 21.24 -5.82
CA PRO A 134 -6.84 21.16 -5.57
C PRO A 134 -6.29 22.32 -4.73
N GLN A 135 -6.89 23.50 -4.82
CA GLN A 135 -6.47 24.65 -4.00
C GLN A 135 -6.70 24.40 -2.52
N SER A 136 -7.80 23.73 -2.15
CA SER A 136 -8.06 23.35 -0.75
C SER A 136 -6.98 22.40 -0.18
N TRP A 137 -6.39 21.56 -1.01
CA TRP A 137 -5.25 20.71 -0.61
C TRP A 137 -3.97 21.55 -0.46
N GLN A 138 -3.73 22.48 -1.39
CA GLN A 138 -2.58 23.38 -1.32
C GLN A 138 -2.63 24.26 -0.06
N ASP A 139 -3.79 24.80 0.29
CA ASP A 139 -3.98 25.68 1.45
C ASP A 139 -3.79 24.94 2.78
N ALA A 140 -3.98 23.62 2.78
CA ALA A 140 -3.78 22.76 3.95
C ALA A 140 -2.29 22.39 4.20
N VAL A 141 -1.39 22.67 3.26
CA VAL A 141 0.04 22.33 3.38
C VAL A 141 0.71 23.14 4.47
N GLN A 142 1.52 22.47 5.27
CA GLN A 142 2.36 23.05 6.32
C GLN A 142 3.84 22.71 6.05
N PRO A 143 4.81 23.45 6.65
CA PRO A 143 6.24 23.17 6.42
C PRO A 143 6.69 21.76 6.83
N ASN A 144 5.96 21.11 7.73
CA ASN A 144 6.19 19.75 8.23
C ASN A 144 5.25 18.70 7.59
N THR A 145 4.53 19.03 6.52
CA THR A 145 3.70 18.06 5.79
C THR A 145 4.59 16.98 5.18
N LYS A 146 4.21 15.71 5.35
CA LYS A 146 4.97 14.52 4.88
C LYS A 146 4.25 13.71 3.83
N ALA A 147 2.93 13.76 3.77
CA ALA A 147 2.15 13.03 2.78
C ALA A 147 0.75 13.63 2.61
N PHE A 148 0.17 13.35 1.44
CA PHE A 148 -1.26 13.47 1.21
C PHE A 148 -1.89 12.08 1.25
N TYR A 149 -3.17 12.01 1.66
CA TYR A 149 -3.92 10.75 1.69
C TYR A 149 -5.35 10.94 1.19
N GLY A 150 -5.84 9.99 0.39
CA GLY A 150 -7.25 9.97 -0.06
C GLY A 150 -7.69 8.58 -0.46
N GLU A 151 -8.98 8.40 -0.69
CA GLU A 151 -9.57 7.17 -1.22
C GLU A 151 -10.00 7.39 -2.67
N THR A 152 -9.78 6.41 -3.56
CA THR A 152 -10.22 6.50 -4.97
C THR A 152 -11.72 6.78 -5.06
N PHE A 153 -12.50 6.09 -4.22
CA PHE A 153 -13.92 6.35 -3.99
C PHE A 153 -14.14 6.69 -2.52
N GLY A 154 -14.53 7.93 -2.25
CA GLY A 154 -14.78 8.44 -0.91
C GLY A 154 -15.90 7.69 -0.18
N ASN A 155 -15.70 7.39 1.09
CA ASN A 155 -16.66 6.69 1.91
C ASN A 155 -17.40 7.66 2.85
N PRO A 156 -18.75 7.66 2.94
CA PRO A 156 -19.71 6.75 2.25
C PRO A 156 -20.30 7.32 0.95
N VAL A 157 -19.85 8.47 0.48
CA VAL A 157 -20.53 9.25 -0.59
C VAL A 157 -20.27 8.66 -1.97
N ALA A 158 -19.20 7.85 -2.12
CA ALA A 158 -18.75 7.24 -3.38
C ALA A 158 -18.38 8.27 -4.47
N ASP A 159 -17.99 9.46 -4.08
CA ASP A 159 -17.38 10.45 -4.97
C ASP A 159 -15.98 10.00 -5.39
N VAL A 160 -15.53 10.49 -6.53
CA VAL A 160 -14.26 10.08 -7.15
C VAL A 160 -13.18 11.14 -6.89
N LEU A 161 -12.07 10.75 -6.29
CA LEU A 161 -10.92 11.64 -6.11
C LEU A 161 -10.26 11.93 -7.47
N ASP A 162 -10.01 13.21 -7.78
CA ASP A 162 -9.18 13.61 -8.92
C ASP A 162 -7.69 13.36 -8.60
N ILE A 163 -7.28 12.10 -8.70
CA ILE A 163 -5.92 11.67 -8.35
C ILE A 163 -4.86 12.47 -9.11
N PRO A 164 -4.95 12.69 -10.45
CA PRO A 164 -3.96 13.48 -11.17
C PRO A 164 -3.80 14.89 -10.62
N ALA A 165 -4.89 15.59 -10.36
CA ALA A 165 -4.83 16.95 -9.86
C ALA A 165 -4.25 17.03 -8.44
N ILE A 166 -4.63 16.10 -7.57
CA ILE A 166 -4.12 16.07 -6.18
C ILE A 166 -2.65 15.60 -6.13
N ALA A 167 -2.25 14.66 -7.00
CA ALA A 167 -0.85 14.25 -7.15
C ALA A 167 0.03 15.42 -7.58
N GLU A 168 -0.43 16.26 -8.51
CA GLU A 168 0.30 17.45 -8.92
C GLU A 168 0.54 18.40 -7.74
N VAL A 169 -0.47 18.65 -6.90
CA VAL A 169 -0.32 19.47 -5.70
C VAL A 169 0.67 18.84 -4.73
N ALA A 170 0.57 17.54 -4.46
CA ALA A 170 1.47 16.82 -3.56
C ALA A 170 2.93 16.92 -4.04
N HIS A 171 3.18 16.64 -5.32
CA HIS A 171 4.52 16.65 -5.91
C HIS A 171 5.12 18.06 -5.97
N ASN A 172 4.31 19.10 -6.23
CA ASN A 172 4.77 20.49 -6.16
C ASN A 172 5.24 20.88 -4.75
N ASN A 173 4.71 20.23 -3.72
CA ASN A 173 5.12 20.38 -2.33
C ASN A 173 6.15 19.31 -1.89
N GLN A 174 6.65 18.48 -2.81
CA GLN A 174 7.66 17.45 -2.58
C GLN A 174 7.23 16.37 -1.56
N VAL A 175 5.95 16.07 -1.49
CA VAL A 175 5.39 15.01 -0.64
C VAL A 175 4.67 13.96 -1.48
N PRO A 176 4.65 12.68 -1.06
CA PRO A 176 3.94 11.64 -1.77
C PRO A 176 2.42 11.73 -1.54
N LEU A 177 1.67 11.25 -2.54
CA LEU A 177 0.25 10.97 -2.44
C LEU A 177 0.02 9.46 -2.18
N ILE A 178 -0.64 9.15 -1.07
CA ILE A 178 -1.12 7.81 -0.73
C ILE A 178 -2.59 7.70 -1.12
N VAL A 179 -2.96 6.65 -1.85
CA VAL A 179 -4.36 6.42 -2.26
C VAL A 179 -4.82 5.04 -1.81
N ASP A 180 -5.91 4.99 -1.05
CA ASP A 180 -6.64 3.75 -0.78
C ASP A 180 -7.51 3.39 -2.00
N ASN A 181 -7.15 2.30 -2.67
CA ASN A 181 -7.81 1.79 -3.88
C ASN A 181 -8.70 0.56 -3.60
N THR A 182 -9.13 0.38 -2.36
CA THR A 182 -9.87 -0.80 -1.90
C THR A 182 -11.13 -1.06 -2.72
N ILE A 183 -11.92 -0.02 -3.00
CA ILE A 183 -13.22 -0.16 -3.67
C ILE A 183 -13.05 -0.28 -5.18
N ALA A 184 -12.20 0.54 -5.80
CA ALA A 184 -11.97 0.49 -7.24
C ALA A 184 -11.21 -0.78 -7.66
N THR A 185 -10.26 -1.20 -6.87
CA THR A 185 -9.24 -2.20 -7.23
C THR A 185 -8.48 -1.82 -8.50
N ALA A 186 -7.41 -2.53 -8.82
CA ALA A 186 -6.68 -2.33 -10.08
C ALA A 186 -7.53 -2.61 -11.33
N ALA A 187 -8.73 -3.15 -11.18
CA ALA A 187 -9.63 -3.42 -12.30
C ALA A 187 -10.30 -2.15 -12.85
N LEU A 188 -10.71 -1.24 -11.97
CA LEU A 188 -11.39 0.00 -12.34
C LEU A 188 -10.43 1.19 -12.42
N ALA A 189 -9.52 1.33 -11.45
CA ALA A 189 -8.55 2.42 -11.41
C ALA A 189 -7.18 1.90 -10.97
N ARG A 190 -6.14 2.55 -11.45
CA ARG A 190 -4.75 2.30 -11.04
C ARG A 190 -4.14 3.63 -10.61
N PRO A 191 -4.21 3.96 -9.32
CA PRO A 191 -3.76 5.25 -8.82
C PRO A 191 -2.29 5.56 -9.16
N LEU A 192 -1.41 4.55 -9.20
CA LEU A 192 -0.01 4.75 -9.60
C LEU A 192 0.13 5.25 -11.05
N ASP A 193 -0.71 4.78 -11.98
CA ASP A 193 -0.71 5.28 -13.35
C ASP A 193 -1.28 6.72 -13.44
N LEU A 194 -1.96 7.17 -12.40
CA LEU A 194 -2.59 8.50 -12.31
C LEU A 194 -1.76 9.50 -11.48
N GLY A 195 -0.60 9.09 -10.97
CA GLY A 195 0.32 9.95 -10.25
C GLY A 195 0.40 9.72 -8.74
N ALA A 196 -0.35 8.78 -8.17
CA ALA A 196 -0.13 8.38 -6.78
C ALA A 196 1.23 7.67 -6.62
N ASP A 197 1.83 7.80 -5.44
CA ASP A 197 3.13 7.19 -5.13
C ASP A 197 2.98 5.88 -4.35
N ILE A 198 1.95 5.79 -3.52
CA ILE A 198 1.65 4.64 -2.68
C ILE A 198 0.18 4.28 -2.83
N VAL A 199 -0.09 2.99 -3.03
CA VAL A 199 -1.46 2.45 -3.03
C VAL A 199 -1.63 1.52 -1.84
N VAL A 200 -2.72 1.73 -1.10
CA VAL A 200 -3.16 0.83 -0.03
C VAL A 200 -4.44 0.12 -0.48
N VAL A 201 -4.56 -1.16 -0.13
CA VAL A 201 -5.73 -1.97 -0.49
C VAL A 201 -6.11 -2.90 0.65
N SER A 202 -7.36 -2.88 1.06
CA SER A 202 -7.95 -3.93 1.88
C SER A 202 -8.46 -5.05 0.98
N THR A 203 -7.73 -6.17 0.90
CA THR A 203 -8.15 -7.32 0.09
C THR A 203 -9.43 -7.99 0.60
N THR A 204 -9.88 -7.68 1.81
CA THR A 204 -11.14 -8.14 2.41
C THR A 204 -12.37 -7.87 1.55
N LYS A 205 -12.34 -6.80 0.72
CA LYS A 205 -13.48 -6.35 -0.11
C LYS A 205 -13.43 -7.03 -1.49
N PHE A 206 -13.45 -6.27 -2.57
CA PHE A 206 -13.62 -6.80 -3.92
C PHE A 206 -12.51 -7.73 -4.42
N TYR A 207 -11.28 -7.63 -3.91
CA TYR A 207 -10.21 -8.54 -4.31
C TYR A 207 -10.47 -9.99 -3.91
N THR A 208 -11.17 -10.26 -2.81
CA THR A 208 -11.55 -11.61 -2.38
C THR A 208 -13.00 -11.95 -2.71
N GLY A 209 -13.74 -11.05 -3.37
CA GLY A 209 -15.12 -11.23 -3.76
C GLY A 209 -16.14 -11.02 -2.64
N ASN A 210 -15.74 -10.38 -1.55
CA ASN A 210 -16.62 -9.96 -0.45
C ASN A 210 -16.95 -8.47 -0.64
N GLY A 211 -17.89 -8.20 -1.51
CA GLY A 211 -18.40 -6.86 -1.78
C GLY A 211 -19.59 -6.47 -0.92
#